data_f26ff17357fb06e0648fb9574b8a811f
#
_entry.id   f26ff17357fb06e0648fb9574b8a811f
#
_cell.length_a   1.000
_cell.length_b   1.000
_cell.length_c   1.000
_cell.angle_alpha   90.00
_cell.angle_beta   90.00
_cell.angle_gamma   90.00
#
_symmetry.space_group_name_H-M   'P 1'
#
loop_
_entity.id
_entity.type
_entity.pdbx_description
1 polymer ?
#
loop_
_entity_poly.entity_id
_entity_poly.type
_entity_poly.pdbx_seq_one_letter_code
_entity_poly.pdbx_strand_id
1 'polypeptide(L)'
;MEKLKVSLRDSVGKNKVDKLRVENLVPGVIYGNNKGSRNISVVEKDLVKIVEEAGTSNIIDIDLDGQPCKVLFKEIQNHPFKNKIVHFDMFEINMSEKIRISIPVVLENRDEIRVQPSILFQSLDEVEIEVLPGDLPSEAVFDVQDMQIGDVITVSDLDVSKNDKIEVLTEADTTVASLSEPKSEEEIDEELSADTSASAEVPTVGETKEKEEE
;
A
#
# COMPACT_ATOMS: atom_id res chain seq x y z
N MET A 1 -8.22 21.70 9.52
CA MET A 1 -8.55 20.31 9.23
C MET A 1 -9.89 19.99 9.87
N GLU A 2 -10.84 19.48 9.12
CA GLU A 2 -12.13 19.03 9.68
C GLU A 2 -11.87 17.79 10.56
N LYS A 3 -12.48 17.76 11.76
CA LYS A 3 -12.36 16.59 12.64
C LYS A 3 -13.28 15.49 12.15
N LEU A 4 -12.73 14.30 11.93
CA LEU A 4 -13.50 13.13 11.55
C LEU A 4 -14.37 12.68 12.74
N LYS A 5 -15.69 12.65 12.55
CA LYS A 5 -16.62 12.09 13.55
C LYS A 5 -16.65 10.58 13.44
N VAL A 6 -16.31 9.93 14.52
CA VAL A 6 -16.22 8.47 14.62
C VAL A 6 -17.19 7.99 15.69
N SER A 7 -18.02 7.02 15.34
CA SER A 7 -18.99 6.41 16.28
C SER A 7 -18.51 5.03 16.71
N LEU A 8 -18.59 4.75 18.01
CA LEU A 8 -18.37 3.40 18.54
C LEU A 8 -19.50 2.46 18.10
N ARG A 9 -19.17 1.20 17.85
CA ARG A 9 -20.14 0.16 17.51
C ARG A 9 -19.94 -1.10 18.36
N ASP A 10 -21.02 -1.62 18.92
CA ASP A 10 -21.04 -2.91 19.63
C ASP A 10 -21.39 -4.07 18.70
N SER A 11 -21.90 -3.74 17.50
CA SER A 11 -22.40 -4.74 16.58
C SER A 11 -21.26 -5.34 15.75
N VAL A 12 -20.95 -6.61 15.97
CA VAL A 12 -19.96 -7.40 15.23
C VAL A 12 -20.64 -8.49 14.39
N GLY A 13 -19.92 -9.00 13.38
CA GLY A 13 -20.32 -10.08 12.51
C GLY A 13 -20.77 -9.64 11.11
N LYS A 14 -20.60 -10.53 10.14
CA LYS A 14 -20.73 -10.29 8.70
C LYS A 14 -22.04 -9.58 8.32
N ASN A 15 -23.19 -10.15 8.75
CA ASN A 15 -24.51 -9.62 8.36
C ASN A 15 -24.79 -8.19 8.88
N LYS A 16 -24.20 -7.82 10.03
CA LYS A 16 -24.37 -6.49 10.60
C LYS A 16 -23.46 -5.47 9.90
N VAL A 17 -22.24 -5.88 9.59
CA VAL A 17 -21.27 -5.07 8.84
C VAL A 17 -21.76 -4.78 7.42
N ASP A 18 -22.38 -5.75 6.75
CA ASP A 18 -22.92 -5.55 5.40
C ASP A 18 -24.10 -4.54 5.40
N LYS A 19 -24.91 -4.50 6.45
CA LYS A 19 -25.96 -3.48 6.61
C LYS A 19 -25.39 -2.07 6.77
N LEU A 20 -24.31 -1.90 7.55
CA LEU A 20 -23.63 -0.61 7.69
C LEU A 20 -23.12 -0.09 6.33
N ARG A 21 -22.53 -0.97 5.51
CA ARG A 21 -22.06 -0.59 4.16
C ARG A 21 -23.20 -0.17 3.22
N VAL A 22 -24.39 -0.76 3.38
CA VAL A 22 -25.60 -0.33 2.63
C VAL A 22 -26.04 1.07 3.07
N GLU A 23 -25.83 1.43 4.34
CA GLU A 23 -26.12 2.75 4.90
C GLU A 23 -25.01 3.78 4.63
N ASN A 24 -24.01 3.47 3.79
CA ASN A 24 -22.82 4.27 3.50
C ASN A 24 -21.97 4.55 4.75
N LEU A 25 -21.95 3.62 5.70
CA LEU A 25 -21.06 3.61 6.83
C LEU A 25 -19.93 2.60 6.59
N VAL A 26 -18.68 3.03 6.74
CA VAL A 26 -17.53 2.16 6.64
C VAL A 26 -17.17 1.66 8.03
N PRO A 27 -17.10 0.34 8.24
CA PRO A 27 -16.63 -0.24 9.49
C PRO A 27 -15.10 -0.12 9.58
N GLY A 28 -14.61 0.14 10.78
CA GLY A 28 -13.19 0.16 11.09
C GLY A 28 -12.90 -0.33 12.49
N VAL A 29 -11.62 -0.33 12.82
CA VAL A 29 -11.10 -0.65 14.15
C VAL A 29 -10.11 0.43 14.56
N ILE A 30 -10.17 0.86 15.83
CA ILE A 30 -9.16 1.70 16.45
C ILE A 30 -8.47 0.94 17.57
N TYR A 31 -7.16 0.95 17.60
CA TYR A 31 -6.34 0.30 18.62
C TYR A 31 -5.07 1.13 18.91
N GLY A 32 -4.37 0.81 19.96
CA GLY A 32 -3.16 1.53 20.40
C GLY A 32 -3.33 2.16 21.78
N ASN A 33 -2.31 2.86 22.24
CA ASN A 33 -2.25 3.58 23.51
C ASN A 33 -2.73 2.74 24.72
N ASN A 34 -2.45 1.44 24.71
CA ASN A 34 -2.82 0.47 25.77
C ASN A 34 -4.32 0.40 26.11
N LYS A 35 -5.22 0.91 25.25
CA LYS A 35 -6.68 0.96 25.50
C LYS A 35 -7.47 -0.22 24.92
N GLY A 36 -6.77 -1.19 24.31
CA GLY A 36 -7.42 -2.31 23.61
C GLY A 36 -8.05 -1.90 22.26
N SER A 37 -8.57 -2.87 21.53
CA SER A 37 -9.22 -2.62 20.23
C SER A 37 -10.68 -2.23 20.42
N ARG A 38 -11.14 -1.21 19.72
CA ARG A 38 -12.52 -0.73 19.71
C ARG A 38 -13.05 -0.73 18.28
N ASN A 39 -14.24 -1.29 18.09
CA ASN A 39 -14.90 -1.27 16.79
C ASN A 39 -15.54 0.09 16.55
N ILE A 40 -15.32 0.65 15.39
CA ILE A 40 -15.80 1.99 15.01
C ILE A 40 -16.51 1.96 13.66
N SER A 41 -17.25 3.01 13.37
CA SER A 41 -17.83 3.27 12.04
C SER A 41 -17.78 4.74 11.72
N VAL A 42 -17.60 5.05 10.44
CA VAL A 42 -17.49 6.40 9.91
C VAL A 42 -18.32 6.52 8.64
N VAL A 43 -18.83 7.72 8.36
CA VAL A 43 -19.53 8.01 7.10
C VAL A 43 -18.53 7.94 5.93
N GLU A 44 -18.87 7.17 4.88
CA GLU A 44 -17.99 6.93 3.72
C GLU A 44 -17.46 8.23 3.10
N LYS A 45 -18.31 9.22 2.91
CA LYS A 45 -17.92 10.50 2.30
C LYS A 45 -16.86 11.27 3.09
N ASP A 46 -17.00 11.28 4.41
CA ASP A 46 -16.09 12.01 5.29
C ASP A 46 -14.74 11.28 5.38
N LEU A 47 -14.79 9.93 5.38
CA LEU A 47 -13.60 9.10 5.37
C LEU A 47 -12.79 9.29 4.08
N VAL A 48 -13.45 9.24 2.90
CA VAL A 48 -12.79 9.42 1.61
C VAL A 48 -12.09 10.78 1.54
N LYS A 49 -12.76 11.86 1.93
CA LYS A 49 -12.14 13.19 1.95
C LYS A 49 -10.87 13.26 2.79
N ILE A 50 -10.93 12.69 4.00
CA ILE A 50 -9.78 12.74 4.90
C ILE A 50 -8.65 11.85 4.40
N VAL A 51 -8.96 10.70 3.80
CA VAL A 51 -7.96 9.84 3.18
C VAL A 51 -7.29 10.52 1.98
N GLU A 52 -8.05 11.25 1.17
CA GLU A 52 -7.52 12.04 0.04
C GLU A 52 -6.65 13.23 0.50
N GLU A 53 -7.03 13.90 1.60
CA GLU A 53 -6.31 15.06 2.12
C GLU A 53 -5.07 14.68 2.96
N ALA A 54 -5.20 13.65 3.79
CA ALA A 54 -4.17 13.26 4.75
C ALA A 54 -3.32 12.08 4.28
N GLY A 55 -3.82 11.25 3.36
CA GLY A 55 -3.15 10.00 3.02
C GLY A 55 -3.12 9.01 4.20
N THR A 56 -2.21 8.05 4.14
CA THR A 56 -2.00 7.04 5.19
C THR A 56 -0.95 7.45 6.22
N SER A 57 -0.10 8.43 5.89
CA SER A 57 1.10 8.78 6.66
C SER A 57 0.94 9.99 7.57
N ASN A 58 -0.21 10.70 7.52
CA ASN A 58 -0.41 11.90 8.34
C ASN A 58 -1.26 11.62 9.59
N ILE A 59 -0.94 12.36 10.66
CA ILE A 59 -1.68 12.31 11.92
C ILE A 59 -2.98 13.09 11.78
N ILE A 60 -4.08 12.46 12.16
CA ILE A 60 -5.43 13.01 12.06
C ILE A 60 -6.04 13.17 13.45
N ASP A 61 -6.71 14.30 13.65
CA ASP A 61 -7.53 14.52 14.85
C ASP A 61 -8.94 13.98 14.61
N ILE A 62 -9.34 12.97 15.38
CA ILE A 62 -10.70 12.42 15.34
C ILE A 62 -11.47 12.81 16.58
N ASP A 63 -12.80 12.82 16.46
CA ASP A 63 -13.73 12.92 17.57
C ASP A 63 -14.42 11.55 17.78
N LEU A 64 -14.00 10.85 18.83
CA LEU A 64 -14.56 9.56 19.22
C LEU A 64 -15.58 9.75 20.34
N ASP A 65 -16.87 9.82 19.98
CA ASP A 65 -17.98 10.04 20.92
C ASP A 65 -17.74 11.25 21.86
N GLY A 66 -17.23 12.37 21.32
CA GLY A 66 -16.98 13.60 22.08
C GLY A 66 -15.59 13.67 22.72
N GLN A 67 -14.73 12.67 22.52
CA GLN A 67 -13.34 12.67 22.99
C GLN A 67 -12.37 12.87 21.82
N PRO A 68 -11.58 13.94 21.82
CA PRO A 68 -10.57 14.14 20.79
C PRO A 68 -9.42 13.14 20.96
N CYS A 69 -9.08 12.44 19.88
CA CYS A 69 -7.97 11.50 19.82
C CYS A 69 -7.11 11.79 18.60
N LYS A 70 -5.80 11.59 18.72
CA LYS A 70 -4.86 11.63 17.59
C LYS A 70 -4.64 10.22 17.08
N VAL A 71 -4.88 10.02 15.80
CA VAL A 71 -4.78 8.72 15.16
C VAL A 71 -4.04 8.80 13.84
N LEU A 72 -3.62 7.65 13.38
CA LEU A 72 -3.02 7.44 12.08
C LEU A 72 -3.77 6.32 11.37
N PHE A 73 -3.92 6.39 10.06
CA PHE A 73 -4.38 5.24 9.29
C PHE A 73 -3.25 4.22 9.19
N LYS A 74 -3.49 3.01 9.69
CA LYS A 74 -2.52 1.91 9.56
C LYS A 74 -2.75 1.09 8.31
N GLU A 75 -4.03 0.87 7.96
CA GLU A 75 -4.42 0.12 6.78
C GLU A 75 -5.76 0.63 6.26
N ILE A 76 -5.90 0.69 4.94
CA ILE A 76 -7.15 1.03 4.25
C ILE A 76 -7.41 -0.06 3.21
N GLN A 77 -8.53 -0.76 3.36
CA GLN A 77 -8.95 -1.81 2.43
C GLN A 77 -9.95 -1.25 1.44
N ASN A 78 -9.59 -1.24 0.17
CA ASN A 78 -10.43 -0.80 -0.92
C ASN A 78 -11.15 -1.98 -1.57
N HIS A 79 -12.33 -1.72 -2.12
CA HIS A 79 -13.06 -2.72 -2.90
C HIS A 79 -12.37 -2.90 -4.27
N PRO A 80 -12.09 -4.14 -4.74
CA PRO A 80 -11.28 -4.37 -5.94
C PRO A 80 -11.88 -3.80 -7.24
N PHE A 81 -13.22 -3.66 -7.32
CA PHE A 81 -13.91 -3.19 -8.53
C PHE A 81 -14.70 -1.88 -8.35
N LYS A 82 -14.95 -1.48 -7.13
CA LYS A 82 -15.70 -0.25 -6.84
C LYS A 82 -14.76 0.71 -6.14
N ASN A 83 -14.80 1.97 -6.49
CA ASN A 83 -14.04 2.99 -5.78
C ASN A 83 -14.70 3.28 -4.41
N LYS A 84 -14.59 2.32 -3.49
CA LYS A 84 -15.16 2.35 -2.15
C LYS A 84 -14.21 1.74 -1.14
N ILE A 85 -14.11 2.37 0.02
CA ILE A 85 -13.39 1.82 1.17
C ILE A 85 -14.29 0.78 1.85
N VAL A 86 -13.75 -0.42 2.06
CA VAL A 86 -14.44 -1.56 2.68
C VAL A 86 -14.17 -1.64 4.17
N HIS A 87 -12.94 -1.33 4.58
CA HIS A 87 -12.49 -1.35 5.97
C HIS A 87 -11.34 -0.37 6.16
N PHE A 88 -11.14 0.09 7.38
CA PHE A 88 -9.98 0.89 7.74
C PHE A 88 -9.55 0.59 9.17
N ASP A 89 -8.25 0.65 9.39
CA ASP A 89 -7.61 0.48 10.68
C ASP A 89 -6.97 1.80 11.11
N MET A 90 -7.27 2.22 12.32
CA MET A 90 -6.69 3.41 12.92
C MET A 90 -5.85 3.03 14.13
N PHE A 91 -4.67 3.63 14.22
CA PHE A 91 -3.78 3.50 15.36
C PHE A 91 -3.82 4.76 16.21
N GLU A 92 -4.23 4.64 17.49
CA GLU A 92 -4.20 5.75 18.46
C GLU A 92 -2.75 5.99 18.89
N ILE A 93 -2.25 7.20 18.63
CA ILE A 93 -0.85 7.54 18.76
C ILE A 93 -0.53 8.07 20.15
N ASN A 94 0.61 7.61 20.71
CA ASN A 94 1.30 8.24 21.83
C ASN A 94 2.50 9.01 21.28
N MET A 95 2.54 10.33 21.49
CA MET A 95 3.60 11.19 20.94
C MET A 95 5.00 10.89 21.49
N SER A 96 5.09 10.06 22.53
CA SER A 96 6.36 9.72 23.21
C SER A 96 6.94 8.36 22.78
N GLU A 97 6.22 7.61 21.94
CA GLU A 97 6.62 6.26 21.51
C GLU A 97 6.89 6.24 20.02
N LYS A 98 7.92 5.51 19.59
CA LYS A 98 8.16 5.26 18.16
C LYS A 98 7.03 4.41 17.59
N ILE A 99 6.64 4.72 16.39
CA ILE A 99 5.62 3.99 15.63
C ILE A 99 6.22 3.37 14.38
N ARG A 100 5.71 2.20 13.99
CA ARG A 100 6.03 1.53 12.74
C ARG A 100 4.90 1.75 11.76
N ILE A 101 5.25 2.30 10.61
CA ILE A 101 4.29 2.63 9.56
C ILE A 101 4.90 2.43 8.19
N SER A 102 4.04 2.10 7.21
CA SER A 102 4.38 2.15 5.78
C SER A 102 4.07 3.52 5.23
N ILE A 103 5.03 4.13 4.56
CA ILE A 103 4.87 5.41 3.85
C ILE A 103 4.96 5.19 2.34
N PRO A 104 4.17 5.92 1.54
CA PRO A 104 4.22 5.79 0.10
C PRO A 104 5.53 6.35 -0.46
N VAL A 105 6.03 5.70 -1.51
CA VAL A 105 7.18 6.16 -2.29
C VAL A 105 6.68 6.96 -3.48
N VAL A 106 7.10 8.22 -3.57
CA VAL A 106 6.76 9.13 -4.66
C VAL A 106 8.01 9.41 -5.49
N LEU A 107 7.94 9.10 -6.77
CA LEU A 107 8.98 9.40 -7.73
C LEU A 107 8.61 10.71 -8.44
N GLU A 108 9.35 11.79 -8.16
CA GLU A 108 9.14 13.09 -8.79
C GLU A 108 9.72 13.14 -10.21
N ASN A 109 9.19 14.04 -11.03
CA ASN A 109 9.66 14.34 -12.40
C ASN A 109 9.62 13.13 -13.36
N ARG A 110 8.66 12.21 -13.19
CA ARG A 110 8.51 11.02 -14.06
C ARG A 110 8.37 11.36 -15.54
N ASP A 111 7.69 12.46 -15.87
CA ASP A 111 7.44 12.92 -17.24
C ASP A 111 8.62 13.72 -17.82
N GLU A 112 9.58 14.11 -16.99
CA GLU A 112 10.74 14.93 -17.35
C GLU A 112 12.05 14.14 -17.44
N ILE A 113 11.99 12.81 -17.48
CA ILE A 113 13.16 11.94 -17.64
C ILE A 113 13.87 12.31 -18.95
N ARG A 114 15.17 12.66 -18.84
CA ARG A 114 15.97 13.18 -19.98
C ARG A 114 16.25 12.14 -21.04
N VAL A 115 16.29 10.87 -20.68
CA VAL A 115 16.59 9.77 -21.58
C VAL A 115 15.30 9.14 -22.09
N GLN A 116 15.04 9.29 -23.39
CA GLN A 116 13.88 8.71 -24.06
C GLN A 116 14.30 8.02 -25.37
N PRO A 117 13.64 6.92 -25.76
CA PRO A 117 12.50 6.28 -25.12
C PRO A 117 12.91 5.44 -23.88
N SER A 118 12.17 5.55 -22.80
CA SER A 118 12.41 4.79 -21.57
C SER A 118 11.11 4.42 -20.87
N ILE A 119 11.12 3.31 -20.12
CA ILE A 119 10.03 2.86 -19.26
C ILE A 119 10.54 2.84 -17.83
N LEU A 120 9.90 3.63 -16.98
CA LEU A 120 10.11 3.61 -15.53
C LEU A 120 9.21 2.57 -14.89
N PHE A 121 9.80 1.54 -14.33
CA PHE A 121 9.11 0.49 -13.59
C PHE A 121 9.32 0.69 -12.09
N GLN A 122 8.23 0.88 -11.34
CA GLN A 122 8.26 0.97 -9.88
C GLN A 122 7.88 -0.39 -9.30
N SER A 123 8.80 -0.99 -8.54
CA SER A 123 8.63 -2.31 -7.94
C SER A 123 8.12 -2.22 -6.50
N LEU A 124 8.42 -1.11 -5.81
CA LEU A 124 8.05 -0.89 -4.41
C LEU A 124 7.27 0.42 -4.29
N ASP A 125 6.02 0.31 -3.85
CA ASP A 125 5.12 1.47 -3.69
C ASP A 125 5.16 2.05 -2.27
N GLU A 126 5.57 1.26 -1.26
CA GLU A 126 5.58 1.66 0.14
C GLU A 126 6.85 1.16 0.83
N VAL A 127 7.38 1.98 1.77
CA VAL A 127 8.54 1.65 2.61
C VAL A 127 8.15 1.66 4.07
N GLU A 128 8.53 0.62 4.82
CA GLU A 128 8.27 0.51 6.24
C GLU A 128 9.34 1.24 7.05
N ILE A 129 8.90 2.17 7.91
CA ILE A 129 9.78 2.98 8.77
C ILE A 129 9.36 2.91 10.23
N GLU A 130 10.33 3.13 11.13
CA GLU A 130 10.09 3.35 12.55
C GLU A 130 10.55 4.77 12.92
N VAL A 131 9.61 5.59 13.41
CA VAL A 131 9.84 7.02 13.65
C VAL A 131 8.99 7.54 14.81
N LEU A 132 9.40 8.66 15.42
CA LEU A 132 8.56 9.38 16.37
C LEU A 132 7.45 10.14 15.62
N PRO A 133 6.21 10.20 16.16
CA PRO A 133 5.09 10.87 15.49
C PRO A 133 5.34 12.35 15.13
N GLY A 134 6.24 13.01 15.83
CA GLY A 134 6.60 14.41 15.56
C GLY A 134 7.52 14.61 14.35
N ASP A 135 8.24 13.59 13.93
CA ASP A 135 9.19 13.62 12.80
C ASP A 135 8.71 12.76 11.62
N LEU A 136 7.43 12.39 11.60
CA LEU A 136 6.83 11.51 10.57
C LEU A 136 6.78 12.23 9.22
N PRO A 137 7.43 11.69 8.15
CA PRO A 137 7.31 12.22 6.80
C PRO A 137 5.98 11.77 6.16
N SER A 138 5.42 12.59 5.29
CA SER A 138 4.19 12.26 4.56
C SER A 138 4.45 11.23 3.45
N GLU A 139 5.63 11.27 2.85
CA GLU A 139 6.03 10.45 1.71
C GLU A 139 7.54 10.29 1.67
N ALA A 140 8.02 9.25 0.98
CA ALA A 140 9.44 9.05 0.67
C ALA A 140 9.66 9.47 -0.78
N VAL A 141 10.48 10.50 -0.99
CA VAL A 141 10.63 11.15 -2.31
C VAL A 141 11.97 10.78 -2.93
N PHE A 142 11.96 10.57 -4.26
CA PHE A 142 13.15 10.48 -5.08
C PHE A 142 12.90 11.16 -6.43
N ASP A 143 13.87 11.96 -6.90
CA ASP A 143 13.84 12.64 -8.20
C ASP A 143 14.45 11.74 -9.28
N VAL A 144 13.63 11.38 -10.30
CA VAL A 144 14.05 10.48 -11.39
C VAL A 144 14.49 11.21 -12.67
N GLN A 145 14.56 12.55 -12.66
CA GLN A 145 14.85 13.36 -13.85
C GLN A 145 16.20 13.02 -14.52
N ASP A 146 17.21 12.74 -13.70
CA ASP A 146 18.59 12.49 -14.17
C ASP A 146 18.94 11.01 -14.33
N MET A 147 17.97 10.08 -14.19
CA MET A 147 18.20 8.65 -14.36
C MET A 147 18.60 8.28 -15.78
N GLN A 148 19.49 7.29 -15.91
CA GLN A 148 19.90 6.69 -17.15
C GLN A 148 19.27 5.29 -17.32
N ILE A 149 19.21 4.82 -18.58
CA ILE A 149 18.73 3.47 -18.88
C ILE A 149 19.68 2.45 -18.23
N GLY A 150 19.08 1.53 -17.48
CA GLY A 150 19.79 0.54 -16.68
C GLY A 150 20.02 0.94 -15.23
N ASP A 151 19.69 2.19 -14.83
CA ASP A 151 19.77 2.60 -13.44
C ASP A 151 18.69 1.95 -12.60
N VAL A 152 19.05 1.62 -11.36
CA VAL A 152 18.17 1.05 -10.34
C VAL A 152 18.26 1.92 -9.10
N ILE A 153 17.11 2.34 -8.61
CA ILE A 153 16.96 3.06 -7.33
C ILE A 153 16.69 2.03 -6.24
N THR A 154 17.40 2.14 -5.15
CA THR A 154 17.23 1.32 -3.96
C THR A 154 16.64 2.13 -2.81
N VAL A 155 16.19 1.46 -1.75
CA VAL A 155 15.65 2.10 -0.54
C VAL A 155 16.68 3.03 0.11
N SER A 156 17.99 2.75 -0.03
CA SER A 156 19.06 3.59 0.49
C SER A 156 19.16 4.96 -0.17
N ASP A 157 18.66 5.11 -1.41
CA ASP A 157 18.74 6.34 -2.18
C ASP A 157 17.66 7.35 -1.80
N LEU A 158 16.58 6.88 -1.17
CA LEU A 158 15.45 7.72 -0.76
C LEU A 158 15.87 8.79 0.27
N ASP A 159 15.17 9.90 0.28
CA ASP A 159 15.38 11.03 1.21
C ASP A 159 15.21 10.61 2.68
N VAL A 160 14.25 9.72 2.96
CA VAL A 160 13.98 9.19 4.31
C VAL A 160 15.16 8.38 4.86
N SER A 161 15.92 7.68 4.03
CA SER A 161 17.10 6.91 4.44
C SER A 161 18.28 7.80 4.86
N LYS A 162 18.27 9.07 4.47
CA LYS A 162 19.31 10.06 4.79
C LYS A 162 19.05 10.79 6.12
N ASN A 163 17.87 10.57 6.73
CA ASN A 163 17.46 11.24 7.95
C ASN A 163 17.76 10.36 9.17
N ASP A 164 18.70 10.77 10.02
CA ASP A 164 19.12 10.05 11.24
C ASP A 164 17.99 9.79 12.26
N LYS A 165 16.86 10.49 12.15
CA LYS A 165 15.72 10.33 13.06
C LYS A 165 14.75 9.23 12.64
N ILE A 166 14.87 8.75 11.40
CA ILE A 166 13.98 7.75 10.78
C ILE A 166 14.77 6.46 10.67
N GLU A 167 14.24 5.41 11.23
CA GLU A 167 14.79 4.07 11.08
C GLU A 167 14.02 3.32 9.99
N VAL A 168 14.65 3.07 8.86
CA VAL A 168 14.05 2.32 7.76
C VAL A 168 14.16 0.83 8.08
N LEU A 169 13.01 0.14 8.12
CA LEU A 169 12.93 -1.29 8.42
C LEU A 169 13.04 -2.17 7.18
N THR A 170 12.66 -1.61 6.02
CA THR A 170 12.81 -2.28 4.73
C THR A 170 14.30 -2.41 4.39
N GLU A 171 14.70 -3.53 3.81
CA GLU A 171 16.10 -3.79 3.44
C GLU A 171 16.62 -2.70 2.48
N ALA A 172 17.80 -2.15 2.81
CA ALA A 172 18.40 -1.01 2.08
C ALA A 172 18.67 -1.30 0.61
N ASP A 173 18.96 -2.55 0.26
CA ASP A 173 19.27 -3.01 -1.10
C ASP A 173 18.01 -3.35 -1.92
N THR A 174 16.80 -3.22 -1.33
CA THR A 174 15.54 -3.48 -2.06
C THR A 174 15.36 -2.47 -3.18
N THR A 175 15.08 -2.98 -4.38
CA THR A 175 14.82 -2.15 -5.55
C THR A 175 13.48 -1.43 -5.43
N VAL A 176 13.51 -0.11 -5.50
CA VAL A 176 12.33 0.77 -5.50
C VAL A 176 11.82 0.97 -6.91
N ALA A 177 12.71 1.37 -7.82
CA ALA A 177 12.37 1.58 -9.21
C ALA A 177 13.58 1.30 -10.13
N SER A 178 13.28 1.00 -11.40
CA SER A 178 14.30 0.82 -12.44
C SER A 178 13.87 1.48 -13.74
N LEU A 179 14.84 2.01 -14.49
CA LEU A 179 14.62 2.60 -15.80
C LEU A 179 15.13 1.65 -16.88
N SER A 180 14.25 1.22 -17.79
CA SER A 180 14.59 0.29 -18.87
C SER A 180 14.22 0.85 -20.25
N GLU A 181 14.83 0.31 -21.30
CA GLU A 181 14.41 0.57 -22.67
C GLU A 181 13.06 -0.12 -22.94
N PRO A 182 12.17 0.50 -23.72
CA PRO A 182 10.99 -0.19 -24.22
C PRO A 182 11.44 -1.32 -25.16
N LYS A 183 11.04 -2.57 -24.87
CA LYS A 183 11.26 -3.69 -25.79
C LYS A 183 10.47 -3.45 -27.06
N SER A 184 11.08 -3.72 -28.22
CA SER A 184 10.37 -3.69 -29.50
C SER A 184 9.38 -4.85 -29.58
N GLU A 185 8.30 -4.69 -30.36
CA GLU A 185 7.31 -5.77 -30.56
C GLU A 185 7.98 -7.05 -31.11
N GLU A 186 9.06 -6.92 -31.88
CA GLU A 186 9.83 -8.05 -32.42
C GLU A 186 10.58 -8.82 -31.32
N GLU A 187 11.12 -8.14 -30.30
CA GLU A 187 11.80 -8.79 -29.16
C GLU A 187 10.81 -9.49 -28.21
N ILE A 188 9.60 -8.96 -28.08
CA ILE A 188 8.53 -9.58 -27.29
C ILE A 188 8.07 -10.88 -27.95
N ASP A 189 7.92 -10.89 -29.28
CA ASP A 189 7.55 -12.07 -30.04
C ASP A 189 8.62 -13.16 -30.03
N GLU A 190 9.90 -12.79 -30.01
CA GLU A 190 11.01 -13.74 -29.88
C GLU A 190 11.06 -14.37 -28.47
N GLU A 191 10.86 -13.61 -27.40
CA GLU A 191 10.79 -14.16 -26.02
C GLU A 191 9.59 -15.10 -25.84
N LEU A 192 8.41 -14.71 -26.35
CA LEU A 192 7.22 -15.55 -26.31
C LEU A 192 7.38 -16.85 -27.10
N SER A 193 8.11 -16.81 -28.23
CA SER A 193 8.39 -18.00 -29.05
C SER A 193 9.45 -18.90 -28.39
N ALA A 194 10.41 -18.34 -27.66
CA ALA A 194 11.44 -19.09 -26.95
C ALA A 194 10.87 -19.86 -25.75
N ASP A 195 9.95 -19.23 -24.99
CA ASP A 195 9.33 -19.84 -23.81
C ASP A 195 8.33 -20.95 -24.19
N THR A 196 7.69 -20.83 -25.36
CA THR A 196 6.79 -21.87 -25.91
C THR A 196 7.56 -23.11 -26.36
N SER A 197 8.82 -22.98 -26.75
CA SER A 197 9.67 -24.12 -27.20
C SER A 197 10.24 -24.94 -26.03
N ALA A 198 10.36 -24.35 -24.84
CA ALA A 198 10.85 -25.04 -23.63
C ALA A 198 9.76 -25.85 -22.92
N SER A 199 8.48 -25.64 -23.23
CA SER A 199 7.35 -26.31 -22.58
C SER A 199 6.82 -27.55 -23.30
N ALA A 200 7.47 -28.02 -24.36
CA ALA A 200 6.97 -29.09 -25.23
C ALA A 200 7.45 -30.53 -24.87
N GLU A 201 8.03 -30.74 -23.69
CA GLU A 201 8.31 -32.09 -23.20
C GLU A 201 7.49 -32.47 -21.96
N VAL A 202 6.19 -32.69 -22.15
CA VAL A 202 5.38 -33.45 -21.21
C VAL A 202 5.31 -34.89 -21.71
N PRO A 203 5.84 -35.90 -21.00
CA PRO A 203 5.71 -37.29 -21.38
C PRO A 203 4.26 -37.73 -21.19
N THR A 204 3.62 -38.06 -22.29
CA THR A 204 2.34 -38.78 -22.35
C THR A 204 2.48 -40.14 -21.67
N VAL A 205 1.90 -40.28 -20.48
CA VAL A 205 1.72 -41.58 -19.83
C VAL A 205 0.59 -42.31 -20.52
N GLY A 206 0.96 -43.46 -21.09
CA GLY A 206 0.10 -44.31 -21.93
C GLY A 206 -1.12 -44.89 -21.21
N GLU A 207 -2.09 -45.15 -22.05
CA GLU A 207 -3.28 -45.99 -21.84
C GLU A 207 -2.98 -47.25 -20.99
N THR A 208 -3.72 -47.39 -19.92
CA THR A 208 -3.91 -48.73 -19.32
C THR A 208 -5.32 -49.19 -19.62
N LYS A 209 -5.36 -50.20 -20.45
CA LYS A 209 -6.58 -50.92 -20.90
C LYS A 209 -7.33 -51.51 -19.71
N GLU A 210 -8.66 -51.30 -19.77
CA GLU A 210 -9.65 -52.13 -19.09
C GLU A 210 -9.42 -53.61 -19.36
N LYS A 211 -9.52 -54.42 -18.34
CA LYS A 211 -9.98 -55.79 -18.41
C LYS A 211 -11.06 -55.99 -17.36
N GLU A 212 -12.26 -56.19 -17.88
CA GLU A 212 -13.36 -56.92 -17.25
C GLU A 212 -12.93 -58.32 -16.87
N GLU A 213 -13.57 -58.85 -15.86
CA GLU A 213 -13.98 -60.20 -15.45
C GLU A 213 -13.79 -60.37 -13.93
N GLU A 214 -14.69 -60.66 -13.15
CA GLU A 214 -15.94 -61.44 -12.97
C GLU A 214 -16.65 -60.97 -11.68
#